data_407fa6731cc77df4d7c2f30191c3b663
#
_entry.id   407fa6731cc77df4d7c2f30191c3b663
#
_cell.length_a   1.000
_cell.length_b   1.000
_cell.length_c   1.000
_cell.angle_alpha   90.00
_cell.angle_beta   90.00
_cell.angle_gamma   90.00
#
_symmetry.space_group_name_H-M   'P 1'
#
loop_
_entity.id
_entity.type
_entity.pdbx_description
1 polymer ?
#
loop_
_entity_poly.entity_id
_entity_poly.type
_entity_poly.pdbx_seq_one_letter_code
_entity_poly.pdbx_strand_id
1 'polypeptide(L)'
;AAEIKDLAAKARAKKLQPEEYTGATFSISNLGMFGIKEFTAIINPPEAGILAVGGAAPTPVVRDGEIIVRNIMNVTMSCDHRVVDGATGAKFLQTFKQMLEQPGMMLI
;
A
#
# COMPACT_ATOMS: atom_id res chain seq x y z
N ALA A 1 9.50 8.06 -8.35
CA ALA A 1 9.30 9.05 -7.28
C ALA A 1 9.08 10.46 -7.84
N ALA A 2 9.83 10.87 -8.85
CA ALA A 2 9.67 12.21 -9.45
C ALA A 2 8.30 12.38 -10.11
N GLU A 3 7.84 11.36 -10.80
CA GLU A 3 6.52 11.36 -11.45
C GLU A 3 5.39 11.47 -10.43
N ILE A 4 5.51 10.77 -9.30
CA ILE A 4 4.51 10.83 -8.22
C ILE A 4 4.43 12.25 -7.64
N LYS A 5 5.57 12.89 -7.42
CA LYS A 5 5.61 14.27 -6.92
C LYS A 5 4.95 15.24 -7.89
N ASP A 6 5.20 15.07 -9.19
CA ASP A 6 4.61 15.91 -10.24
C ASP A 6 3.09 15.75 -10.29
N LEU A 7 2.61 14.51 -10.27
CA LEU A 7 1.18 14.21 -10.28
C LEU A 7 0.49 14.72 -9.00
N ALA A 8 1.14 14.58 -7.85
CA ALA A 8 0.60 15.09 -6.58
C ALA A 8 0.46 16.61 -6.61
N ALA A 9 1.45 17.32 -7.17
CA ALA A 9 1.37 18.77 -7.32
C ALA A 9 0.22 19.17 -8.24
N LYS A 10 0.04 18.47 -9.36
CA LYS A 10 -1.08 18.69 -10.28
C LYS A 10 -2.42 18.46 -9.60
N ALA A 11 -2.55 17.42 -8.78
CA ALA A 11 -3.78 17.14 -8.05
C ALA A 11 -4.12 18.24 -7.05
N ARG A 12 -3.12 18.74 -6.31
CA ARG A 12 -3.32 19.85 -5.36
C ARG A 12 -3.74 21.13 -6.06
N ALA A 13 -3.20 21.38 -7.25
CA ALA A 13 -3.53 22.55 -8.07
C ALA A 13 -4.81 22.36 -8.89
N LYS A 14 -5.45 21.20 -8.82
CA LYS A 14 -6.65 20.83 -9.58
C LYS A 14 -6.43 20.90 -11.09
N LYS A 15 -5.22 20.58 -11.55
CA LYS A 15 -4.82 20.59 -12.96
C LYS A 15 -4.64 19.19 -13.54
N LEU A 16 -5.00 18.17 -12.77
CA LEU A 16 -4.87 16.79 -13.21
C LEU A 16 -5.88 16.50 -14.34
N GLN A 17 -5.41 15.96 -15.45
CA GLN A 17 -6.27 15.63 -16.58
C GLN A 17 -6.95 14.27 -16.36
N PRO A 18 -8.17 14.04 -16.90
CA PRO A 18 -8.84 12.77 -16.72
C PRO A 18 -8.03 11.55 -17.14
N GLU A 19 -7.25 11.62 -18.21
CA GLU A 19 -6.39 10.52 -18.65
C GLU A 19 -5.25 10.22 -17.68
N GLU A 20 -4.95 11.11 -16.74
CA GLU A 20 -3.91 10.93 -15.74
C GLU A 20 -4.42 10.20 -14.49
N TYR A 21 -5.75 10.19 -14.24
CA TYR A 21 -6.31 9.54 -13.05
C TYR A 21 -7.35 8.46 -13.36
N THR A 22 -7.50 8.08 -14.63
CA THR A 22 -8.40 7.00 -15.04
C THR A 22 -7.63 5.87 -15.69
N GLY A 23 -8.27 4.72 -15.84
CA GLY A 23 -7.67 3.56 -16.49
C GLY A 23 -6.73 2.74 -15.62
N ALA A 24 -6.64 3.05 -14.33
CA ALA A 24 -5.81 2.28 -13.41
C ALA A 24 -6.44 0.91 -13.12
N THR A 25 -5.60 -0.06 -12.77
CA THR A 25 -6.03 -1.42 -12.43
C THR A 25 -5.94 -1.69 -10.93
N PHE A 26 -5.18 -0.87 -10.20
CA PHE A 26 -4.94 -1.02 -8.76
C PHE A 26 -4.59 0.34 -8.18
N SER A 27 -4.98 0.58 -6.93
CA SER A 27 -4.70 1.84 -6.24
C SER A 27 -3.96 1.61 -4.94
N ILE A 28 -3.16 2.60 -4.55
CA ILE A 28 -2.49 2.65 -3.25
C ILE A 28 -2.90 3.93 -2.56
N SER A 29 -3.40 3.82 -1.32
CA SER A 29 -3.75 4.98 -0.50
C SER A 29 -2.82 5.02 0.70
N ASN A 30 -2.12 6.14 0.87
CA ASN A 30 -1.15 6.30 1.95
C ASN A 30 -1.56 7.45 2.87
N LEU A 31 -1.86 7.14 4.13
CA LEU A 31 -2.17 8.12 5.16
C LEU A 31 -1.14 8.12 6.28
N GLY A 32 0.01 7.51 6.06
CA GLY A 32 1.09 7.45 7.05
C GLY A 32 1.60 8.82 7.46
N MET A 33 1.60 9.79 6.56
CA MET A 33 2.03 11.15 6.83
C MET A 33 1.15 11.87 7.86
N PHE A 34 -0.06 11.37 8.09
CA PHE A 34 -0.98 11.91 9.08
C PHE A 34 -0.93 11.14 10.41
N GLY A 35 0.02 10.24 10.57
CA GLY A 35 0.18 9.45 11.79
C GLY A 35 -0.81 8.31 11.94
N ILE A 36 -1.52 7.96 10.88
CA ILE A 36 -2.51 6.88 10.91
C ILE A 36 -1.78 5.53 10.82
N LYS A 37 -2.00 4.67 11.82
CA LYS A 37 -1.35 3.37 11.90
C LYS A 37 -1.91 2.37 10.90
N GLU A 38 -3.23 2.29 10.82
CA GLU A 38 -3.92 1.41 9.89
C GLU A 38 -5.31 1.96 9.56
N PHE A 39 -5.81 1.62 8.38
CA PHE A 39 -7.13 2.03 7.93
C PHE A 39 -7.57 1.11 6.80
N THR A 40 -8.85 1.15 6.48
CA THR A 40 -9.39 0.45 5.32
C THR A 40 -9.73 1.47 4.25
N ALA A 41 -9.42 1.15 3.00
CA ALA A 41 -9.73 2.02 1.88
C ALA A 41 -10.88 1.44 1.06
N ILE A 42 -11.60 2.33 0.40
CA ILE A 42 -12.73 1.94 -0.45
C ILE A 42 -12.22 1.72 -1.87
N ILE A 43 -12.57 0.59 -2.45
CA ILE A 43 -12.18 0.24 -3.83
C ILE A 43 -12.72 1.28 -4.80
N ASN A 44 -11.87 1.71 -5.72
CA ASN A 44 -12.24 2.65 -6.77
C ASN A 44 -12.62 1.85 -8.03
N PRO A 45 -13.92 1.62 -8.30
CA PRO A 45 -14.31 0.84 -9.47
C PRO A 45 -13.78 1.48 -10.77
N PRO A 46 -13.40 0.70 -11.79
CA PRO A 46 -13.52 -0.75 -11.92
C PRO A 46 -12.33 -1.56 -11.38
N GLU A 47 -11.49 -0.97 -10.55
CA GLU A 47 -10.34 -1.66 -9.98
C GLU A 47 -10.77 -2.80 -9.06
N ALA A 48 -9.98 -3.86 -9.00
CA ALA A 48 -10.29 -5.04 -8.20
C ALA A 48 -9.75 -4.96 -6.76
N GLY A 49 -8.86 -4.02 -6.49
CA GLY A 49 -8.26 -3.90 -5.16
C GLY A 49 -7.62 -2.56 -4.89
N ILE A 50 -7.40 -2.29 -3.62
CA ILE A 50 -6.70 -1.10 -3.16
C ILE A 50 -5.87 -1.47 -1.93
N LEU A 51 -4.65 -0.94 -1.84
CA LEU A 51 -3.76 -1.14 -0.71
C LEU A 51 -3.74 0.11 0.16
N ALA A 52 -4.09 -0.05 1.43
CA ALA A 52 -4.04 1.03 2.42
C ALA A 52 -2.73 0.94 3.18
N VAL A 53 -1.92 1.98 3.11
CA VAL A 53 -0.58 2.02 3.74
C VAL A 53 -0.60 2.97 4.92
N GLY A 54 -0.34 2.44 6.12
CA GLY A 54 -0.23 3.24 7.34
C GLY A 54 1.17 3.77 7.56
N GLY A 55 1.36 4.50 8.64
CA GLY A 55 2.65 5.07 8.98
C GLY A 55 3.62 4.04 9.55
N ALA A 56 4.89 4.15 9.18
CA ALA A 56 5.96 3.37 9.78
C ALA A 56 6.35 4.00 11.12
N ALA A 57 6.42 3.20 12.16
CA ALA A 57 6.78 3.68 13.49
C ALA A 57 7.64 2.64 14.21
N PRO A 58 8.57 3.09 15.08
CA PRO A 58 9.33 2.17 15.92
C PRO A 58 8.39 1.36 16.80
N THR A 59 8.50 0.04 16.74
CA THR A 59 7.60 -0.87 17.46
C THR A 59 8.42 -2.00 18.06
N PRO A 60 8.18 -2.37 19.33
CA PRO A 60 8.83 -3.52 19.91
C PRO A 60 8.33 -4.81 19.28
N VAL A 61 9.25 -5.64 18.82
CA VAL A 61 8.94 -6.93 18.22
C VAL A 61 9.86 -8.00 18.79
N VAL A 62 9.41 -9.24 18.74
CA VAL A 62 10.19 -10.39 19.19
C VAL A 62 10.89 -11.01 18.00
N ARG A 63 12.25 -11.11 18.07
CA ARG A 63 13.08 -11.76 17.08
C ARG A 63 14.07 -12.67 17.81
N ASP A 64 14.08 -13.96 17.43
CA ASP A 64 15.00 -14.95 18.01
C ASP A 64 14.93 -14.98 19.54
N GLY A 65 13.73 -14.82 20.11
CA GLY A 65 13.52 -14.84 21.56
C GLY A 65 13.86 -13.53 22.27
N GLU A 66 14.28 -12.49 21.54
CA GLU A 66 14.62 -11.20 22.09
C GLU A 66 13.61 -10.13 21.65
N ILE A 67 13.37 -9.15 22.55
CA ILE A 67 12.54 -7.98 22.22
C ILE A 67 13.45 -6.90 21.66
N ILE A 68 13.22 -6.54 20.41
CA ILE A 68 13.98 -5.50 19.72
C ILE A 68 13.03 -4.46 19.13
N VAL A 69 13.56 -3.28 18.82
CA VAL A 69 12.79 -2.19 18.20
C VAL A 69 13.02 -2.20 16.70
N ARG A 70 11.92 -2.25 15.92
CA ARG A 70 11.95 -2.18 14.47
C ARG A 70 10.91 -1.19 13.99
N ASN A 71 11.14 -0.62 12.81
CA ASN A 71 10.12 0.20 12.16
C ASN A 71 9.10 -0.73 11.53
N ILE A 72 7.86 -0.64 12.02
CA ILE A 72 6.75 -1.47 11.56
C ILE A 72 5.71 -0.59 10.88
N MET A 73 5.25 -1.05 9.73
CA MET A 73 4.21 -0.42 8.93
C MET A 73 3.11 -1.44 8.70
N ASN A 74 1.86 -1.02 8.92
CA ASN A 74 0.71 -1.87 8.62
C ASN A 74 0.16 -1.52 7.25
N VAL A 75 -0.17 -2.55 6.49
CA VAL A 75 -0.86 -2.41 5.21
C VAL A 75 -2.12 -3.25 5.24
N THR A 76 -3.17 -2.74 4.62
CA THR A 76 -4.46 -3.40 4.55
C THR A 76 -4.92 -3.41 3.09
N MET A 77 -5.34 -4.55 2.59
CA MET A 77 -5.82 -4.69 1.22
C MET A 77 -7.32 -4.90 1.22
N SER A 78 -8.02 -4.05 0.47
CA SER A 78 -9.44 -4.24 0.17
C SER A 78 -9.57 -4.82 -1.23
N CYS A 79 -10.35 -5.89 -1.37
CA CYS A 79 -10.50 -6.61 -2.64
C CYS A 79 -11.96 -6.72 -3.03
N ASP A 80 -12.23 -6.66 -4.32
CA ASP A 80 -13.52 -7.05 -4.85
C ASP A 80 -13.61 -8.58 -4.82
N HIS A 81 -14.40 -9.12 -3.89
CA HIS A 81 -14.48 -10.57 -3.66
C HIS A 81 -15.07 -11.33 -4.86
N ARG A 82 -15.69 -10.63 -5.79
CA ARG A 82 -16.15 -11.26 -7.03
C ARG A 82 -15.00 -11.61 -7.97
N VAL A 83 -13.84 -10.96 -7.81
CA VAL A 83 -12.66 -11.13 -8.65
C VAL A 83 -11.52 -11.79 -7.87
N VAL A 84 -11.34 -11.39 -6.60
CA VAL A 84 -10.22 -11.82 -5.76
C VAL A 84 -10.78 -12.46 -4.50
N ASP A 85 -10.47 -13.74 -4.27
CA ASP A 85 -10.87 -14.40 -3.03
C ASP A 85 -9.87 -14.10 -1.89
N GLY A 86 -10.25 -14.46 -0.66
CA GLY A 86 -9.43 -14.18 0.51
C GLY A 86 -8.06 -14.85 0.45
N ALA A 87 -7.98 -16.07 -0.07
CA ALA A 87 -6.71 -16.79 -0.17
C ALA A 87 -5.76 -16.10 -1.16
N THR A 88 -6.28 -15.66 -2.30
CA THR A 88 -5.49 -14.94 -3.31
C THR A 88 -4.97 -13.61 -2.75
N GLY A 89 -5.84 -12.85 -2.05
CA GLY A 89 -5.45 -11.60 -1.40
C GLY A 89 -4.37 -11.81 -0.34
N ALA A 90 -4.51 -12.86 0.46
CA ALA A 90 -3.53 -13.19 1.49
C ALA A 90 -2.17 -13.56 0.88
N LYS A 91 -2.15 -14.31 -0.21
CA LYS A 91 -0.92 -14.64 -0.92
C LYS A 91 -0.25 -13.41 -1.51
N PHE A 92 -1.03 -12.49 -2.05
CA PHE A 92 -0.53 -11.22 -2.56
C PHE A 92 0.19 -10.44 -1.45
N LEU A 93 -0.46 -10.30 -0.29
CA LEU A 93 0.11 -9.57 0.84
C LEU A 93 1.36 -10.25 1.39
N GLN A 94 1.40 -11.58 1.41
CA GLN A 94 2.56 -12.33 1.84
C GLN A 94 3.77 -12.06 0.93
N THR A 95 3.56 -12.08 -0.39
CA THR A 95 4.60 -11.77 -1.37
C THR A 95 5.04 -10.32 -1.27
N PHE A 96 4.08 -9.39 -1.10
CA PHE A 96 4.36 -7.97 -0.91
C PHE A 96 5.26 -7.74 0.30
N LYS A 97 4.94 -8.38 1.43
CA LYS A 97 5.73 -8.30 2.65
C LYS A 97 7.16 -8.80 2.42
N GLN A 98 7.31 -9.96 1.77
CA GLN A 98 8.62 -10.53 1.48
C GLN A 98 9.46 -9.60 0.60
N MET A 99 8.86 -9.00 -0.42
CA MET A 99 9.57 -8.09 -1.32
C MET A 99 10.02 -6.80 -0.63
N LEU A 100 9.20 -6.27 0.30
CA LEU A 100 9.61 -5.09 1.08
C LEU A 100 10.72 -5.41 2.07
N GLU A 101 10.65 -6.56 2.70
CA GLU A 101 11.68 -6.99 3.68
C GLU A 101 12.97 -7.44 3.00
N GLN A 102 12.89 -7.91 1.77
CA GLN A 102 14.01 -8.36 0.95
C GLN A 102 13.91 -7.77 -0.45
N PRO A 103 14.25 -6.49 -0.64
CA PRO A 103 14.06 -5.80 -1.93
C PRO A 103 14.75 -6.45 -3.12
N GLY A 104 15.79 -7.23 -2.89
CA GLY A 104 16.47 -7.98 -3.95
C GLY A 104 15.56 -8.94 -4.70
N MET A 105 14.49 -9.42 -4.07
CA MET A 105 13.52 -10.31 -4.72
C MET A 105 12.76 -9.66 -5.86
N MET A 106 12.68 -8.33 -5.89
CA MET A 106 12.00 -7.60 -6.96
C MET A 106 12.74 -7.64 -8.28
N LEU A 107 14.01 -8.03 -8.25
CA LEU A 107 14.87 -8.09 -9.43
C LEU A 107 14.87 -9.45 -10.13
N ILE A 108 14.15 -10.42 -9.58
CA ILE A 108 14.09 -11.79 -10.08
C ILE A 108 12.87 -12.01 -10.97
#